data_b9efe24153f3374eeb7888f201e671b8
#
_entry.id   b9efe24153f3374eeb7888f201e671b8
#
_cell.length_a   1.000
_cell.length_b   1.000
_cell.length_c   1.000
_cell.angle_alpha   90.00
_cell.angle_beta   90.00
_cell.angle_gamma   90.00
#
_symmetry.space_group_name_H-M   'P 1'
#
loop_
_entity.id
_entity.type
_entity.pdbx_description
1 polymer ?
#
loop_
_entity_poly.entity_id
_entity_poly.type
_entity_poly.pdbx_seq_one_letter_code
_entity_poly.pdbx_strand_id
1 'polypeptide(L)'
;MRRDAKRRLRNRYHLSRMKTYIRNFKKLIAEGRLEEAKEYLPKVISVIQHTASKGVIHKNEASRRCSRVQKLLNQALAKAQESNQ
;
A
#
# COMPACT_ATOMS: atom_id res chain seq x y z
N MET A 1 -8.26 5.96 -29.92
CA MET A 1 -8.84 4.72 -29.41
C MET A 1 -7.82 3.69 -28.99
N ARG A 2 -6.82 3.40 -29.83
CA ARG A 2 -5.76 2.46 -29.46
C ARG A 2 -4.98 2.92 -28.23
N ARG A 3 -4.77 4.23 -28.11
CA ARG A 3 -4.05 4.80 -26.95
C ARG A 3 -4.83 4.58 -25.66
N ASP A 4 -6.14 4.69 -25.72
CA ASP A 4 -7.00 4.53 -24.54
C ASP A 4 -6.99 3.07 -24.05
N ALA A 5 -7.00 2.10 -24.98
CA ALA A 5 -6.94 0.70 -24.62
C ALA A 5 -5.62 0.36 -23.92
N LYS A 6 -4.51 0.84 -24.47
CA LYS A 6 -3.17 0.61 -23.88
C LYS A 6 -3.07 1.27 -22.51
N ARG A 7 -3.62 2.48 -22.34
CA ARG A 7 -3.64 3.18 -21.06
C ARG A 7 -4.43 2.39 -20.02
N ARG A 8 -5.59 1.87 -20.40
CA ARG A 8 -6.42 1.09 -19.50
C ARG A 8 -5.71 -0.15 -19.01
N LEU A 9 -5.05 -0.88 -19.91
CA LEU A 9 -4.31 -2.08 -19.55
C LEU A 9 -3.15 -1.76 -18.63
N ARG A 10 -2.38 -0.72 -18.93
CA ARG A 10 -1.26 -0.29 -18.11
C ARG A 10 -1.74 0.20 -16.74
N ASN A 11 -2.80 0.99 -16.72
CA ASN A 11 -3.36 1.51 -15.47
C ASN A 11 -3.89 0.37 -14.60
N ARG A 12 -4.57 -0.60 -15.21
CA ARG A 12 -5.08 -1.78 -14.51
C ARG A 12 -3.94 -2.57 -13.88
N TYR A 13 -2.86 -2.76 -14.62
CA TYR A 13 -1.68 -3.47 -14.13
C TYR A 13 -1.10 -2.78 -12.87
N HIS A 14 -0.89 -1.47 -12.96
CA HIS A 14 -0.33 -0.72 -11.83
C HIS A 14 -1.27 -0.69 -10.64
N LEU A 15 -2.56 -0.53 -10.89
CA LEU A 15 -3.56 -0.55 -9.82
C LEU A 15 -3.62 -1.91 -9.13
N SER A 16 -3.61 -2.99 -9.91
CA SER A 16 -3.64 -4.34 -9.37
C SER A 16 -2.41 -4.61 -8.51
N ARG A 17 -1.25 -4.20 -9.01
CA ARG A 17 0.01 -4.36 -8.28
C ARG A 17 -0.03 -3.62 -6.95
N MET A 18 -0.46 -2.36 -6.98
CA MET A 18 -0.58 -1.55 -5.78
C MET A 18 -1.52 -2.18 -4.76
N LYS A 19 -2.71 -2.60 -5.22
CA LYS A 19 -3.70 -3.23 -4.36
C LYS A 19 -3.18 -4.54 -3.76
N THR A 20 -2.43 -5.32 -4.52
CA THR A 20 -1.83 -6.57 -4.04
C THR A 20 -0.84 -6.29 -2.91
N TYR A 21 0.02 -5.30 -3.07
CA TYR A 21 0.96 -4.92 -2.02
C TYR A 21 0.26 -4.46 -0.75
N ILE A 22 -0.78 -3.65 -0.91
CA ILE A 22 -1.55 -3.16 0.24
C ILE A 22 -2.26 -4.33 0.93
N ARG A 23 -2.83 -5.25 0.16
CA ARG A 23 -3.50 -6.44 0.70
C ARG A 23 -2.53 -7.31 1.50
N ASN A 24 -1.34 -7.56 0.93
CA ASN A 24 -0.33 -8.37 1.60
C ASN A 24 0.12 -7.71 2.90
N PHE A 25 0.27 -6.39 2.89
CA PHE A 25 0.61 -5.64 4.09
C PHE A 25 -0.45 -5.79 5.17
N LYS A 26 -1.72 -5.63 4.81
CA LYS A 26 -2.83 -5.80 5.74
C LYS A 26 -2.88 -7.23 6.31
N LYS A 27 -2.57 -8.20 5.46
CA LYS A 27 -2.53 -9.61 5.86
C LYS A 27 -1.46 -9.86 6.93
N LEU A 28 -0.28 -9.28 6.73
CA LEU A 28 0.80 -9.38 7.72
C LEU A 28 0.37 -8.81 9.07
N ILE A 29 -0.31 -7.67 9.05
CA ILE A 29 -0.81 -7.05 10.28
C ILE A 29 -1.87 -7.93 10.93
N ALA A 30 -2.79 -8.48 10.15
CA ALA A 30 -3.85 -9.35 10.65
C ALA A 30 -3.30 -10.63 11.29
N GLU A 31 -2.19 -11.14 10.74
CA GLU A 31 -1.54 -12.34 11.28
C GLU A 31 -0.63 -12.05 12.47
N GLY A 32 -0.45 -10.78 12.81
CA GLY A 32 0.41 -10.37 13.91
C GLY A 32 1.89 -10.34 13.57
N ARG A 33 2.23 -10.43 12.29
CA ARG A 33 3.62 -10.41 11.82
C ARG A 33 4.09 -8.97 11.66
N LEU A 34 4.19 -8.25 12.77
CA LEU A 34 4.46 -6.82 12.76
C LEU A 34 5.89 -6.47 12.29
N GLU A 35 6.85 -7.33 12.60
CA GLU A 35 8.23 -7.12 12.14
C GLU A 35 8.31 -7.20 10.62
N GLU A 36 7.64 -8.20 10.04
CA GLU A 36 7.59 -8.34 8.58
C GLU A 36 6.82 -7.18 7.95
N ALA A 37 5.76 -6.72 8.62
CA ALA A 37 5.00 -5.56 8.16
C ALA A 37 5.86 -4.30 8.13
N LYS A 38 6.69 -4.10 9.14
CA LYS A 38 7.63 -2.97 9.19
C LYS A 38 8.59 -2.99 8.01
N GLU A 39 9.12 -4.17 7.69
CA GLU A 39 10.05 -4.33 6.57
C GLU A 39 9.34 -4.18 5.23
N TYR A 40 8.07 -4.56 5.18
CA TYR A 40 7.27 -4.50 3.97
C TYR A 40 6.76 -3.09 3.66
N LEU A 41 6.58 -2.26 4.70
CA LEU A 41 6.01 -0.92 4.55
C LEU A 41 6.73 -0.04 3.53
N PRO A 42 8.07 0.05 3.51
CA PRO A 42 8.76 0.85 2.50
C PRO A 42 8.47 0.40 1.08
N LYS A 43 8.30 -0.90 0.88
CA LYS A 43 7.97 -1.46 -0.43
C LYS A 43 6.57 -1.04 -0.86
N VAL A 44 5.61 -1.06 0.06
CA VAL A 44 4.24 -0.63 -0.21
C VAL A 44 4.21 0.85 -0.59
N ILE A 45 4.90 1.68 0.18
CA ILE A 45 4.97 3.11 -0.08
C ILE A 45 5.60 3.37 -1.45
N SER A 46 6.68 2.67 -1.76
CA SER A 46 7.38 2.80 -3.04
C SER A 46 6.45 2.47 -4.21
N VAL A 47 5.67 1.39 -4.09
CA VAL A 47 4.73 0.98 -5.14
C VAL A 47 3.62 2.03 -5.31
N ILE A 48 3.10 2.57 -4.21
CA ILE A 48 2.06 3.60 -4.26
C ILE A 48 2.59 4.86 -4.96
N GLN A 49 3.79 5.30 -4.60
CA GLN A 49 4.42 6.47 -5.20
C GLN A 49 4.72 6.24 -6.68
N HIS A 50 5.18 5.05 -7.03
CA HIS A 50 5.45 4.70 -8.41
C HIS A 50 4.16 4.74 -9.24
N THR A 51 3.06 4.23 -8.69
CA THR A 51 1.75 4.26 -9.35
C THR A 51 1.33 5.70 -9.62
N ALA A 52 1.55 6.59 -8.66
CA ALA A 52 1.25 8.02 -8.83
C ALA A 52 2.15 8.66 -9.88
N SER A 53 3.44 8.29 -9.92
CA SER A 53 4.38 8.86 -10.88
C SER A 53 4.03 8.47 -12.31
N LYS A 54 3.34 7.34 -12.50
CA LYS A 54 2.85 6.92 -13.81
C LYS A 54 1.53 7.57 -14.19
N GLY A 55 0.98 8.40 -13.30
CA GLY A 55 -0.28 9.10 -13.56
C GLY A 55 -1.52 8.23 -13.41
N VAL A 56 -1.38 7.04 -12.83
CA VAL A 56 -2.50 6.11 -12.63
C VAL A 56 -3.42 6.59 -11.50
N ILE A 57 -2.83 7.15 -10.45
CA ILE A 57 -3.58 7.80 -9.36
C ILE A 57 -3.02 9.19 -9.14
N HIS A 58 -3.83 10.07 -8.55
CA HIS A 58 -3.41 11.42 -8.24
C HIS A 58 -2.45 11.42 -7.05
N LYS A 59 -1.56 12.41 -7.01
CA LYS A 59 -0.62 12.64 -5.92
C LYS A 59 -1.30 12.63 -4.55
N ASN A 60 -2.45 13.30 -4.46
CA ASN A 60 -3.19 13.40 -3.20
C ASN A 60 -3.69 12.02 -2.74
N GLU A 61 -4.13 11.19 -3.67
CA GLU A 61 -4.56 9.84 -3.34
C GLU A 61 -3.40 8.99 -2.89
N ALA A 62 -2.25 9.12 -3.54
CA ALA A 62 -1.03 8.41 -3.13
C ALA A 62 -0.65 8.77 -1.70
N SER A 63 -0.69 10.05 -1.35
CA SER A 63 -0.40 10.52 0.00
C SER A 63 -1.36 9.93 1.02
N ARG A 64 -2.65 9.91 0.69
CA ARG A 64 -3.67 9.31 1.57
C ARG A 64 -3.41 7.84 1.82
N ARG A 65 -3.09 7.08 0.76
CA ARG A 65 -2.84 5.66 0.87
C ARG A 65 -1.58 5.38 1.70
N CYS A 66 -0.53 6.16 1.49
CA CYS A 66 0.69 6.06 2.29
C CYS A 66 0.40 6.32 3.76
N SER A 67 -0.36 7.38 4.05
CA SER A 67 -0.75 7.70 5.43
C SER A 67 -1.55 6.58 6.06
N ARG A 68 -2.49 6.00 5.31
CA ARG A 68 -3.33 4.91 5.79
C ARG A 68 -2.51 3.68 6.19
N VAL A 69 -1.58 3.26 5.33
CA VAL A 69 -0.79 2.07 5.62
C VAL A 69 0.13 2.30 6.81
N GLN A 70 0.72 3.49 6.92
CA GLN A 70 1.54 3.84 8.08
C GLN A 70 0.71 3.84 9.37
N LYS A 71 -0.49 4.40 9.30
CA LYS A 71 -1.40 4.46 10.43
C LYS A 71 -1.82 3.06 10.89
N LEU A 72 -2.11 2.19 9.93
CA LEU A 72 -2.47 0.80 10.22
C LEU A 72 -1.35 0.11 11.01
N LEU A 73 -0.11 0.28 10.57
CA LEU A 73 1.03 -0.33 11.26
C LEU A 73 1.19 0.26 12.66
N ASN A 74 1.10 1.59 12.79
CA ASN A 74 1.23 2.25 14.09
C ASN A 74 0.16 1.78 15.06
N GLN A 75 -1.08 1.64 14.59
CA GLN A 75 -2.18 1.15 15.42
C GLN A 75 -1.95 -0.31 15.85
N ALA A 76 -1.46 -1.14 14.94
CA ALA A 76 -1.16 -2.53 15.24
C ALA A 76 -0.05 -2.65 16.28
N LEU A 77 0.99 -1.82 16.14
CA LEU A 77 2.09 -1.79 17.11
C LEU A 77 1.62 -1.32 18.49
N ALA A 78 0.76 -0.32 18.52
CA ALA A 78 0.21 0.17 19.77
C ALA A 78 -0.64 -0.90 20.47
N LYS A 79 -1.46 -1.62 19.70
CA LYS A 79 -2.27 -2.71 20.25
C LYS A 79 -1.39 -3.83 20.79
N ALA A 80 -0.32 -4.16 20.08
CA ALA A 80 0.60 -5.20 20.53
C ALA A 80 1.26 -4.82 21.85
N GLN A 81 1.63 -3.55 22.01
CA GLN A 81 2.22 -3.06 23.25
C GLN A 81 1.21 -3.12 24.40
N GLU A 82 -0.04 -2.74 24.14
CA GLU A 82 -1.10 -2.81 25.14
C GLU A 82 -1.35 -4.26 25.57
N SER A 83 -1.32 -5.18 24.63
CA SER A 83 -1.55 -6.60 24.91
C SER A 83 -0.46 -7.21 25.78
N ASN A 84 0.74 -6.64 25.73
CA ASN A 84 1.88 -7.14 26.50
C ASN A 84 1.93 -6.59 27.92
N GLN A 85 1.01 -5.69 28.25
CA GLN A 85 0.87 -5.18 29.61
C GLN A 85 -0.15 -6.02 30.37
#